data_20e7a432dfaadd74ae80b5f9766a4da6
#
_entry.id   20e7a432dfaadd74ae80b5f9766a4da6
#
_cell.length_a   1.000
_cell.length_b   1.000
_cell.length_c   1.000
_cell.angle_alpha   90.00
_cell.angle_beta   90.00
_cell.angle_gamma   90.00
#
_symmetry.space_group_name_H-M   'P 1'
#
loop_
_entity.id
_entity.type
_entity.pdbx_description
1 polymer ?
#
loop_
_entity_poly.entity_id
_entity_poly.type
_entity_poly.pdbx_seq_one_letter_code
_entity_poly.pdbx_strand_id
1 'polypeptide(L)'
;MPSLPDWSGLSFARPDFLWLLLIIPLLAWLKGKFGGTPGVLFSTTQTLAKIGGRRRSRAGDFLTGLLYLALAFLILALARPQEGKTITRTQASGVDIMLVIDVSRSMLAEDFTIGAQRANRLEAAKQVTEKFIEGRPNDRIGIVAFAGRPYLVSPLTLDHDWLRQNLERTRIGLVEDGTAIGSALAAASNRLKDKEAKSKLVVLLTDGDNNSGRVSPATAAEAAKALGIKVYTIGSGSRGNAPYPVGDAFGRTVYRQIPVEFDEEILKQIAAETGGSYFRATDTKSLQRIFDEIDELEKSEVEIQKVAQYKDLFPWFVLVGAVLLAAETVLGQTIWRRLP
;
A
#
# COMPACT_ATOMS: atom_id res chain seq x y z
N MET A 1 27.54 -1.51 -16.51
CA MET A 1 28.04 -2.89 -16.36
C MET A 1 26.99 -3.65 -15.58
N PRO A 2 26.46 -4.78 -16.05
CA PRO A 2 25.54 -5.58 -15.24
C PRO A 2 26.33 -6.16 -14.06
N SER A 3 25.88 -5.84 -12.85
CA SER A 3 26.42 -6.40 -11.61
C SER A 3 26.21 -7.91 -11.60
N LEU A 4 27.24 -8.65 -11.16
CA LEU A 4 27.17 -10.10 -10.95
C LEU A 4 26.00 -10.42 -10.01
N PRO A 5 25.25 -11.50 -10.25
CA PRO A 5 24.11 -11.88 -9.41
C PRO A 5 24.58 -12.23 -8.00
N ASP A 6 23.88 -11.68 -7.03
CA ASP A 6 24.07 -11.99 -5.61
C ASP A 6 23.43 -13.36 -5.32
N TRP A 7 24.26 -14.37 -5.08
CA TRP A 7 23.83 -15.76 -4.91
C TRP A 7 23.18 -16.07 -3.55
N SER A 8 23.16 -15.11 -2.64
CA SER A 8 22.60 -15.28 -1.28
C SER A 8 21.07 -15.38 -1.22
N GLY A 9 20.38 -15.04 -2.33
CA GLY A 9 18.91 -15.08 -2.44
C GLY A 9 18.37 -16.05 -3.48
N LEU A 10 19.15 -17.06 -3.88
CA LEU A 10 18.74 -18.00 -4.94
C LEU A 10 17.68 -18.98 -4.39
N SER A 11 16.51 -18.98 -4.98
CA SER A 11 15.45 -19.95 -4.73
C SER A 11 15.08 -20.68 -6.02
N PHE A 12 14.56 -21.90 -5.90
CA PHE A 12 14.07 -22.65 -7.04
C PHE A 12 12.54 -22.68 -7.04
N ALA A 13 11.91 -22.29 -8.15
CA ALA A 13 10.46 -22.34 -8.28
C ALA A 13 9.94 -23.78 -8.33
N ARG A 14 10.74 -24.71 -8.85
CA ARG A 14 10.39 -26.14 -8.97
C ARG A 14 11.57 -27.02 -8.56
N PRO A 15 11.85 -27.16 -7.28
CA PRO A 15 12.99 -27.95 -6.79
C PRO A 15 12.91 -29.43 -7.15
N ASP A 16 11.69 -29.96 -7.41
CA ASP A 16 11.46 -31.36 -7.76
C ASP A 16 12.24 -31.80 -9.00
N PHE A 17 12.46 -30.89 -9.96
CA PHE A 17 13.25 -31.20 -11.16
C PHE A 17 14.75 -31.45 -10.88
N LEU A 18 15.26 -31.05 -9.70
CA LEU A 18 16.65 -31.35 -9.34
C LEU A 18 16.90 -32.84 -9.16
N TRP A 19 15.86 -33.64 -8.85
CA TRP A 19 15.98 -35.11 -8.81
C TRP A 19 16.38 -35.70 -10.15
N LEU A 20 16.09 -35.03 -11.29
CA LEU A 20 16.55 -35.47 -12.62
C LEU A 20 18.07 -35.45 -12.78
N LEU A 21 18.81 -34.70 -11.94
CA LEU A 21 20.26 -34.75 -11.94
C LEU A 21 20.81 -36.14 -11.62
N LEU A 22 20.06 -36.96 -10.88
CA LEU A 22 20.44 -38.36 -10.57
C LEU A 22 20.39 -39.25 -11.81
N ILE A 23 19.72 -38.86 -12.89
CA ILE A 23 19.70 -39.59 -14.16
C ILE A 23 21.09 -39.53 -14.82
N ILE A 24 21.81 -38.42 -14.64
CA ILE A 24 23.15 -38.25 -15.27
C ILE A 24 24.15 -39.35 -14.86
N PRO A 25 24.41 -39.59 -13.56
CA PRO A 25 25.31 -40.68 -13.16
C PRO A 25 24.74 -42.06 -13.55
N LEU A 26 23.41 -42.25 -13.54
CA LEU A 26 22.77 -43.48 -14.00
C LEU A 26 23.07 -43.72 -15.49
N LEU A 27 22.93 -42.73 -16.36
CA LEU A 27 23.26 -42.81 -17.78
C LEU A 27 24.74 -43.06 -18.00
N ALA A 28 25.61 -42.43 -17.23
CA ALA A 28 27.06 -42.66 -17.29
C ALA A 28 27.43 -44.10 -16.90
N TRP A 29 26.77 -44.65 -15.87
CA TRP A 29 26.97 -46.02 -15.43
C TRP A 29 26.44 -47.03 -16.47
N LEU A 30 25.25 -46.82 -17.02
CA LEU A 30 24.67 -47.66 -18.08
C LEU A 30 25.54 -47.67 -19.33
N LYS A 31 26.06 -46.53 -19.78
CA LYS A 31 26.95 -46.41 -20.91
C LYS A 31 28.25 -47.18 -20.65
N GLY A 32 28.78 -47.15 -19.43
CA GLY A 32 29.98 -47.93 -19.07
C GLY A 32 29.74 -49.44 -19.11
N LYS A 33 28.51 -49.90 -18.81
CA LYS A 33 28.18 -51.33 -18.71
C LYS A 33 27.63 -51.93 -20.02
N PHE A 34 26.85 -51.15 -20.78
CA PHE A 34 26.14 -51.63 -21.99
C PHE A 34 26.62 -50.96 -23.28
N GLY A 35 27.50 -49.98 -23.20
CA GLY A 35 28.04 -49.26 -24.37
C GLY A 35 29.06 -50.12 -25.15
N GLY A 36 28.55 -51.09 -25.88
CA GLY A 36 29.34 -51.79 -26.90
C GLY A 36 29.67 -50.79 -28.02
N THR A 37 30.94 -50.61 -28.34
CA THR A 37 31.32 -49.91 -29.56
C THR A 37 30.78 -50.70 -30.74
N PRO A 38 30.05 -50.08 -31.70
CA PRO A 38 29.71 -50.77 -32.96
C PRO A 38 31.02 -51.14 -33.62
N GLY A 39 31.30 -52.41 -33.62
CA GLY A 39 32.52 -52.99 -34.28
C GLY A 39 32.13 -53.36 -35.70
N VAL A 40 32.85 -52.83 -36.68
CA VAL A 40 32.80 -53.34 -38.05
C VAL A 40 33.57 -54.66 -38.06
N LEU A 41 32.88 -55.75 -38.42
CA LEU A 41 33.52 -57.06 -38.59
C LEU A 41 34.39 -57.02 -39.86
N PHE A 42 35.70 -56.85 -39.68
CA PHE A 42 36.66 -57.01 -40.73
C PHE A 42 37.22 -58.45 -40.66
N SER A 43 37.30 -59.10 -41.83
CA SER A 43 37.73 -60.49 -41.97
C SER A 43 39.22 -60.77 -41.66
N THR A 44 40.03 -59.73 -41.36
CA THR A 44 41.44 -59.82 -41.04
C THR A 44 41.78 -59.13 -39.74
N THR A 45 41.34 -59.68 -38.63
CA THR A 45 41.54 -59.09 -37.28
C THR A 45 42.88 -59.31 -36.68
N GLN A 46 43.66 -60.28 -37.18
CA GLN A 46 44.96 -60.64 -36.58
C GLN A 46 46.10 -59.64 -36.81
N THR A 47 46.06 -58.85 -37.87
CA THR A 47 47.06 -57.80 -38.16
C THR A 47 46.74 -56.49 -37.43
N LEU A 48 45.47 -56.16 -37.24
CA LEU A 48 45.05 -54.96 -36.54
C LEU A 48 45.17 -55.05 -35.02
N ALA A 49 45.09 -56.27 -34.45
CA ALA A 49 45.29 -56.52 -33.03
C ALA A 49 46.69 -56.20 -32.52
N LYS A 50 47.71 -56.27 -33.40
CA LYS A 50 49.12 -55.96 -33.10
C LYS A 50 49.41 -54.44 -33.14
N ILE A 51 48.58 -53.59 -33.78
CA ILE A 51 48.82 -52.14 -34.00
C ILE A 51 47.93 -51.29 -33.12
N GLY A 52 46.78 -51.78 -32.67
CA GLY A 52 45.80 -51.04 -31.95
C GLY A 52 45.68 -51.42 -30.48
N GLY A 53 46.58 -50.95 -29.64
CA GLY A 53 46.28 -50.88 -28.20
C GLY A 53 44.94 -50.13 -28.02
N ARG A 54 44.09 -50.67 -27.15
CA ARG A 54 42.74 -50.13 -26.77
C ARG A 54 42.92 -48.74 -26.24
N ARG A 55 43.22 -47.72 -27.09
CA ARG A 55 43.24 -46.33 -26.74
C ARG A 55 41.77 -45.87 -26.71
N ARG A 56 41.19 -45.93 -25.52
CA ARG A 56 39.94 -45.26 -25.23
C ARG A 56 40.08 -43.82 -25.73
N SER A 57 39.32 -43.46 -26.76
CA SER A 57 39.45 -42.15 -27.41
C SER A 57 39.09 -41.07 -26.39
N ARG A 58 40.09 -40.35 -25.88
CA ARG A 58 39.89 -39.20 -24.98
C ARG A 58 38.86 -38.20 -25.54
N ALA A 59 38.81 -38.07 -26.87
CA ALA A 59 37.81 -37.24 -27.56
C ALA A 59 36.38 -37.72 -27.33
N GLY A 60 36.14 -39.03 -27.34
CA GLY A 60 34.80 -39.59 -27.10
C GLY A 60 34.33 -39.44 -25.66
N ASP A 61 35.26 -39.50 -24.70
CA ASP A 61 34.96 -39.28 -23.29
C ASP A 61 34.72 -37.79 -23.04
N PHE A 62 35.44 -36.88 -23.72
CA PHE A 62 35.22 -35.43 -23.66
C PHE A 62 33.84 -35.01 -24.21
N LEU A 63 33.48 -35.49 -25.42
CA LEU A 63 32.15 -35.20 -26.02
C LEU A 63 31.01 -35.69 -25.13
N THR A 64 31.17 -36.88 -24.52
CA THR A 64 30.18 -37.41 -23.57
C THR A 64 30.09 -36.57 -22.31
N GLY A 65 31.23 -36.09 -21.81
CA GLY A 65 31.27 -35.16 -20.68
C GLY A 65 30.56 -33.85 -21.00
N LEU A 66 30.76 -33.32 -22.21
CA LEU A 66 30.11 -32.11 -22.68
C LEU A 66 28.58 -32.28 -22.77
N LEU A 67 28.11 -33.43 -23.26
CA LEU A 67 26.70 -33.79 -23.32
C LEU A 67 26.07 -33.86 -21.92
N TYR A 68 26.73 -34.51 -20.95
CA TYR A 68 26.21 -34.59 -19.58
C TYR A 68 26.20 -33.24 -18.89
N LEU A 69 27.18 -32.38 -19.16
CA LEU A 69 27.22 -31.02 -18.65
C LEU A 69 26.06 -30.18 -19.22
N ALA A 70 25.83 -30.29 -20.53
CA ALA A 70 24.68 -29.61 -21.17
C ALA A 70 23.36 -30.08 -20.57
N LEU A 71 23.19 -31.38 -20.35
CA LEU A 71 22.00 -31.95 -19.72
C LEU A 71 21.83 -31.43 -18.29
N ALA A 72 22.91 -31.32 -17.53
CA ALA A 72 22.85 -30.72 -16.17
C ALA A 72 22.37 -29.28 -16.19
N PHE A 73 22.86 -28.43 -17.10
CA PHE A 73 22.41 -27.05 -17.24
C PHE A 73 20.93 -26.96 -17.65
N LEU A 74 20.47 -27.85 -18.54
CA LEU A 74 19.05 -27.88 -18.94
C LEU A 74 18.16 -28.35 -17.79
N ILE A 75 18.59 -29.32 -16.97
CA ILE A 75 17.85 -29.73 -15.78
C ILE A 75 17.79 -28.61 -14.76
N LEU A 76 18.87 -27.86 -14.53
CA LEU A 76 18.91 -26.68 -13.68
C LEU A 76 17.95 -25.58 -14.19
N ALA A 77 17.88 -25.41 -15.52
CA ALA A 77 16.94 -24.49 -16.13
C ALA A 77 15.47 -24.88 -15.86
N LEU A 78 15.14 -26.20 -15.91
CA LEU A 78 13.81 -26.71 -15.58
C LEU A 78 13.43 -26.48 -14.11
N ALA A 79 14.41 -26.52 -13.19
CA ALA A 79 14.20 -26.20 -11.79
C ALA A 79 13.87 -24.72 -11.56
N ARG A 80 13.98 -23.85 -12.60
CA ARG A 80 13.69 -22.41 -12.61
C ARG A 80 14.34 -21.70 -11.43
N PRO A 81 15.68 -21.53 -11.45
CA PRO A 81 16.34 -20.70 -10.45
C PRO A 81 15.85 -19.27 -10.54
N GLN A 82 15.49 -18.69 -9.39
CA GLN A 82 14.93 -17.36 -9.26
C GLN A 82 15.72 -16.56 -8.23
N GLU A 83 15.98 -15.30 -8.53
CA GLU A 83 16.48 -14.33 -7.59
C GLU A 83 15.29 -13.63 -6.92
N GLY A 84 15.04 -13.93 -5.65
CA GLY A 84 13.99 -13.30 -4.85
C GLY A 84 14.45 -11.93 -4.37
N LYS A 85 13.96 -10.85 -4.97
CA LYS A 85 13.94 -9.54 -4.31
C LYS A 85 12.62 -9.42 -3.56
N THR A 86 12.69 -9.58 -2.26
CA THR A 86 11.56 -9.21 -1.39
C THR A 86 11.44 -7.69 -1.44
N ILE A 87 10.71 -7.18 -2.42
CA ILE A 87 10.26 -5.81 -2.36
C ILE A 87 9.06 -5.86 -1.41
N THR A 88 9.31 -5.48 -0.17
CA THR A 88 8.23 -5.15 0.75
C THR A 88 7.56 -3.90 0.17
N ARG A 89 6.69 -4.07 -0.81
CA ARG A 89 5.69 -3.05 -1.07
C ARG A 89 4.74 -3.15 0.09
N THR A 90 4.97 -2.31 1.09
CA THR A 90 3.93 -1.90 1.99
C THR A 90 2.93 -1.17 1.10
N GLN A 91 2.05 -1.89 0.43
CA GLN A 91 0.80 -1.31 0.00
C GLN A 91 0.01 -1.16 1.30
N ALA A 92 0.39 -0.15 2.08
CA ALA A 92 -0.54 0.46 2.97
C ALA A 92 -1.67 0.91 2.05
N SER A 93 -2.75 0.15 2.00
CA SER A 93 -3.99 0.60 1.40
C SER A 93 -4.42 1.74 2.31
N GLY A 94 -3.99 2.96 1.99
CA GLY A 94 -4.28 4.14 2.78
C GLY A 94 -5.80 4.29 2.88
N VAL A 95 -6.24 4.76 4.01
CA VAL A 95 -7.64 5.14 4.25
C VAL A 95 -7.89 6.47 3.54
N ASP A 96 -9.05 6.60 2.89
CA ASP A 96 -9.52 7.88 2.35
C ASP A 96 -10.32 8.62 3.40
N ILE A 97 -9.80 9.74 3.88
CA ILE A 97 -10.35 10.51 4.99
C ILE A 97 -10.81 11.89 4.50
N MET A 98 -12.07 12.23 4.70
CA MET A 98 -12.54 13.60 4.55
C MET A 98 -12.81 14.22 5.91
N LEU A 99 -12.04 15.25 6.25
CA LEU A 99 -12.25 16.06 7.44
C LEU A 99 -13.26 17.15 7.11
N VAL A 100 -14.32 17.23 7.89
CA VAL A 100 -15.42 18.21 7.72
C VAL A 100 -15.41 19.10 8.93
N ILE A 101 -14.98 20.36 8.74
CA ILE A 101 -14.70 21.28 9.84
C ILE A 101 -15.67 22.44 9.79
N ASP A 102 -16.38 22.67 10.88
CA ASP A 102 -17.24 23.82 11.08
C ASP A 102 -16.43 25.12 11.20
N VAL A 103 -16.80 26.12 10.43
CA VAL A 103 -16.22 27.47 10.45
C VAL A 103 -17.30 28.54 10.65
N SER A 104 -18.42 28.16 11.24
CA SER A 104 -19.48 29.09 11.66
C SER A 104 -18.99 30.01 12.78
N ARG A 105 -19.77 31.06 13.06
CA ARG A 105 -19.38 32.04 14.10
C ARG A 105 -19.33 31.45 15.50
N SER A 106 -20.10 30.41 15.82
CA SER A 106 -20.04 29.73 17.12
C SER A 106 -18.64 29.21 17.45
N MET A 107 -17.86 28.81 16.43
CA MET A 107 -16.46 28.38 16.57
C MET A 107 -15.49 29.48 17.05
N LEU A 108 -15.93 30.74 17.15
CA LEU A 108 -15.19 31.84 17.82
C LEU A 108 -15.17 31.73 19.33
N ALA A 109 -16.02 30.90 19.94
CA ALA A 109 -16.07 30.74 21.39
C ALA A 109 -14.68 30.26 21.91
N GLU A 110 -14.20 30.95 22.98
CA GLU A 110 -12.87 30.69 23.53
C GLU A 110 -12.94 29.83 24.80
N ASP A 111 -13.56 28.67 24.68
CA ASP A 111 -13.66 27.66 25.74
C ASP A 111 -12.62 26.53 25.66
N PHE A 112 -11.71 26.61 24.69
CA PHE A 112 -10.56 25.72 24.53
C PHE A 112 -9.24 26.37 24.96
N THR A 113 -8.19 25.58 25.05
CA THR A 113 -6.85 26.07 25.40
C THR A 113 -5.79 25.43 24.50
N ILE A 114 -4.81 26.22 24.08
CA ILE A 114 -3.59 25.77 23.40
C ILE A 114 -2.43 26.08 24.33
N GLY A 115 -1.85 25.02 24.90
CA GLY A 115 -0.87 25.21 26.01
C GLY A 115 -1.52 25.85 27.22
N ALA A 116 -1.05 27.03 27.63
CA ALA A 116 -1.59 27.81 28.73
C ALA A 116 -2.51 28.98 28.29
N GLN A 117 -2.68 29.19 26.98
CA GLN A 117 -3.46 30.30 26.45
C GLN A 117 -4.85 29.85 26.04
N ARG A 118 -5.85 30.75 26.22
CA ARG A 118 -7.17 30.52 25.68
C ARG A 118 -7.13 30.55 24.15
N ALA A 119 -7.88 29.67 23.53
CA ALA A 119 -8.01 29.58 22.09
C ALA A 119 -9.50 29.41 21.72
N ASN A 120 -9.88 29.87 20.56
CA ASN A 120 -11.18 29.58 20.03
C ASN A 120 -11.24 28.10 19.53
N ARG A 121 -12.45 27.60 19.35
CA ARG A 121 -12.70 26.19 18.96
C ARG A 121 -12.07 25.85 17.61
N LEU A 122 -12.09 26.77 16.63
CA LEU A 122 -11.50 26.55 15.33
C LEU A 122 -9.97 26.38 15.41
N GLU A 123 -9.28 27.24 16.17
CA GLU A 123 -7.82 27.12 16.31
C GLU A 123 -7.41 25.83 17.05
N ALA A 124 -8.19 25.44 18.08
CA ALA A 124 -7.99 24.15 18.73
C ALA A 124 -8.22 22.97 17.77
N ALA A 125 -9.28 23.05 16.94
CA ALA A 125 -9.58 22.05 15.92
C ALA A 125 -8.46 21.95 14.88
N LYS A 126 -7.91 23.06 14.38
CA LYS A 126 -6.80 23.08 13.45
C LYS A 126 -5.57 22.41 14.02
N GLN A 127 -5.17 22.75 15.23
CA GLN A 127 -4.01 22.18 15.88
C GLN A 127 -4.11 20.67 16.04
N VAL A 128 -5.27 20.17 16.47
CA VAL A 128 -5.48 18.73 16.64
C VAL A 128 -5.53 18.03 15.29
N THR A 129 -6.17 18.64 14.30
CA THR A 129 -6.25 18.14 12.92
C THR A 129 -4.86 18.04 12.28
N GLU A 130 -3.99 19.03 12.52
CA GLU A 130 -2.62 19.02 12.02
C GLU A 130 -1.83 17.83 12.56
N LYS A 131 -1.90 17.56 13.86
CA LYS A 131 -1.27 16.38 14.48
C LYS A 131 -1.82 15.07 13.93
N PHE A 132 -3.12 15.01 13.70
CA PHE A 132 -3.75 13.84 13.10
C PHE A 132 -3.24 13.56 11.68
N ILE A 133 -3.08 14.60 10.86
CA ILE A 133 -2.50 14.52 9.52
C ILE A 133 -1.05 14.02 9.59
N GLU A 134 -0.24 14.55 10.51
CA GLU A 134 1.16 14.13 10.70
C GLU A 134 1.31 12.65 11.08
N GLY A 135 0.37 12.11 11.83
CA GLY A 135 0.34 10.71 12.24
C GLY A 135 0.02 9.72 11.11
N ARG A 136 -0.41 10.19 9.91
CA ARG A 136 -0.97 9.35 8.84
C ARG A 136 -0.29 9.53 7.47
N PRO A 137 1.01 9.27 7.35
CA PRO A 137 1.78 9.58 6.13
C PRO A 137 1.32 8.83 4.88
N ASN A 138 0.55 7.75 5.02
CA ASN A 138 0.12 6.88 3.93
C ASN A 138 -1.35 7.04 3.55
N ASP A 139 -2.13 7.84 4.30
CA ASP A 139 -3.56 8.05 4.07
C ASP A 139 -3.80 9.26 3.17
N ARG A 140 -4.79 9.17 2.28
CA ARG A 140 -5.24 10.34 1.52
C ARG A 140 -6.23 11.13 2.36
N ILE A 141 -5.89 12.36 2.65
CA ILE A 141 -6.72 13.22 3.49
C ILE A 141 -7.18 14.43 2.67
N GLY A 142 -8.46 14.77 2.78
CA GLY A 142 -9.04 15.97 2.22
C GLY A 142 -9.80 16.77 3.29
N ILE A 143 -10.08 18.04 3.01
CA ILE A 143 -10.77 18.95 3.96
C ILE A 143 -11.91 19.65 3.25
N VAL A 144 -13.09 19.57 3.87
CA VAL A 144 -14.25 20.42 3.58
C VAL A 144 -14.51 21.29 4.79
N ALA A 145 -14.55 22.59 4.62
CA ALA A 145 -15.02 23.48 5.66
C ALA A 145 -16.47 23.91 5.35
N PHE A 146 -17.23 24.20 6.38
CA PHE A 146 -18.62 24.63 6.20
C PHE A 146 -19.08 25.62 7.28
N ALA A 147 -20.04 26.44 6.90
CA ALA A 147 -20.87 27.27 7.75
C ALA A 147 -22.30 27.22 7.16
N GLY A 148 -22.88 28.30 6.68
CA GLY A 148 -24.16 28.28 5.95
C GLY A 148 -24.15 27.45 4.67
N ARG A 149 -22.94 27.18 4.10
CA ARG A 149 -22.68 26.24 2.97
C ARG A 149 -21.30 25.62 3.07
N PRO A 150 -21.12 24.42 2.51
CA PRO A 150 -19.81 23.80 2.44
C PRO A 150 -18.94 24.37 1.32
N TYR A 151 -17.62 24.39 1.52
CA TYR A 151 -16.64 24.63 0.48
C TYR A 151 -15.43 23.69 0.63
N LEU A 152 -14.82 23.35 -0.49
CA LEU A 152 -13.68 22.46 -0.52
C LEU A 152 -12.40 23.26 -0.19
N VAL A 153 -11.76 22.94 0.92
CA VAL A 153 -10.46 23.49 1.31
C VAL A 153 -9.33 22.73 0.61
N SER A 154 -9.42 21.40 0.61
CA SER A 154 -8.46 20.53 -0.03
C SER A 154 -9.12 19.26 -0.56
N PRO A 155 -8.87 18.84 -1.80
CA PRO A 155 -9.24 17.50 -2.26
C PRO A 155 -8.42 16.43 -1.53
N LEU A 156 -8.79 15.16 -1.67
CA LEU A 156 -8.02 14.03 -1.18
C LEU A 156 -6.62 14.04 -1.78
N THR A 157 -5.60 14.11 -0.91
CA THR A 157 -4.19 14.18 -1.30
C THR A 157 -3.30 13.41 -0.32
N LEU A 158 -2.14 12.97 -0.81
CA LEU A 158 -1.01 12.48 0.00
C LEU A 158 -0.01 13.61 0.30
N ASP A 159 -0.17 14.78 -0.32
CA ASP A 159 0.65 15.97 -0.04
C ASP A 159 0.14 16.67 1.22
N HIS A 160 0.63 16.19 2.35
CA HIS A 160 0.21 16.68 3.67
C HIS A 160 0.76 18.07 3.99
N ASP A 161 1.86 18.48 3.38
CA ASP A 161 2.40 19.84 3.57
C ASP A 161 1.46 20.86 2.93
N TRP A 162 1.02 20.60 1.71
CA TRP A 162 0.03 21.43 1.03
C TRP A 162 -1.33 21.42 1.77
N LEU A 163 -1.73 20.26 2.29
CA LEU A 163 -2.96 20.10 3.07
C LEU A 163 -2.95 20.99 4.34
N ARG A 164 -1.85 20.95 5.11
CA ARG A 164 -1.67 21.76 6.34
C ARG A 164 -1.69 23.26 6.05
N GLN A 165 -1.01 23.71 4.97
CA GLN A 165 -1.05 25.11 4.56
C GLN A 165 -2.47 25.59 4.24
N ASN A 166 -3.30 24.77 3.61
CA ASN A 166 -4.69 25.11 3.34
C ASN A 166 -5.56 25.08 4.59
N LEU A 167 -5.32 24.14 5.51
CA LEU A 167 -5.98 24.12 6.82
C LEU A 167 -5.69 25.41 7.60
N GLU A 168 -4.45 25.87 7.63
CA GLU A 168 -4.07 27.11 8.33
C GLU A 168 -4.78 28.34 7.77
N ARG A 169 -4.99 28.40 6.45
CA ARG A 169 -5.70 29.48 5.77
C ARG A 169 -7.21 29.49 6.01
N THR A 170 -7.77 28.40 6.55
CA THR A 170 -9.20 28.30 6.85
C THR A 170 -9.58 29.25 7.97
N ARG A 171 -10.62 30.08 7.75
CA ARG A 171 -11.02 31.15 8.68
C ARG A 171 -12.54 31.23 8.76
N ILE A 172 -13.03 31.70 9.90
CA ILE A 172 -14.44 32.06 10.10
C ILE A 172 -14.76 33.27 9.25
N GLY A 173 -15.94 33.27 8.62
CA GLY A 173 -16.45 34.40 7.83
C GLY A 173 -16.07 34.36 6.34
N LEU A 174 -15.50 33.29 5.83
CA LEU A 174 -15.25 33.09 4.37
C LEU A 174 -16.53 32.78 3.59
N VAL A 175 -17.54 32.24 4.26
CA VAL A 175 -18.90 31.95 3.72
C VAL A 175 -19.98 32.51 4.64
N GLU A 176 -21.22 32.52 4.16
CA GLU A 176 -22.37 32.95 4.92
C GLU A 176 -22.43 32.21 6.26
N ASP A 177 -22.87 32.92 7.30
CA ASP A 177 -23.05 32.35 8.62
C ASP A 177 -24.21 31.34 8.64
N GLY A 178 -24.12 30.38 9.55
CA GLY A 178 -25.05 29.27 9.70
C GLY A 178 -24.29 27.94 9.79
N THR A 179 -25.00 26.83 9.95
CA THR A 179 -24.40 25.49 10.15
C THR A 179 -25.15 24.49 9.29
N ALA A 180 -24.55 24.14 8.13
CA ALA A 180 -25.17 23.29 7.10
C ALA A 180 -24.57 21.86 7.15
N ILE A 181 -24.80 21.14 8.27
CA ILE A 181 -24.22 19.80 8.54
C ILE A 181 -24.53 18.83 7.42
N GLY A 182 -25.80 18.66 7.05
CA GLY A 182 -26.23 17.71 6.03
C GLY A 182 -25.60 18.01 4.66
N SER A 183 -25.57 19.30 4.26
CA SER A 183 -24.91 19.69 3.00
C SER A 183 -23.39 19.45 3.02
N ALA A 184 -22.73 19.65 4.17
CA ALA A 184 -21.30 19.42 4.36
C ALA A 184 -20.97 17.92 4.27
N LEU A 185 -21.75 17.07 4.94
CA LEU A 185 -21.61 15.62 4.88
C LEU A 185 -21.85 15.10 3.44
N ALA A 186 -22.87 15.59 2.75
CA ALA A 186 -23.12 15.23 1.35
C ALA A 186 -21.96 15.65 0.43
N ALA A 187 -21.39 16.84 0.64
CA ALA A 187 -20.23 17.30 -0.12
C ALA A 187 -19.00 16.43 0.11
N ALA A 188 -18.71 16.06 1.36
CA ALA A 188 -17.61 15.17 1.70
C ALA A 188 -17.81 13.76 1.12
N SER A 189 -19.00 13.19 1.26
CA SER A 189 -19.34 11.86 0.73
C SER A 189 -19.21 11.81 -0.79
N ASN A 190 -19.59 12.88 -1.49
CA ASN A 190 -19.42 12.98 -2.94
C ASN A 190 -17.95 12.97 -3.38
N ARG A 191 -17.00 13.39 -2.54
CA ARG A 191 -15.56 13.32 -2.82
C ARG A 191 -14.97 11.92 -2.65
N LEU A 192 -15.64 11.07 -1.86
CA LEU A 192 -15.25 9.71 -1.56
C LEU A 192 -15.94 8.66 -2.45
N LYS A 193 -17.03 9.00 -3.14
CA LYS A 193 -17.89 8.03 -3.85
C LYS A 193 -17.15 7.20 -4.90
N ASP A 194 -16.29 7.84 -5.72
CA ASP A 194 -15.62 7.24 -6.87
C ASP A 194 -14.20 6.74 -6.54
N LYS A 195 -13.89 6.57 -5.25
CA LYS A 195 -12.56 6.13 -4.81
C LYS A 195 -12.55 4.63 -4.52
N GLU A 196 -11.48 3.98 -4.94
CA GLU A 196 -11.26 2.53 -4.77
C GLU A 196 -10.57 2.18 -3.43
N ALA A 197 -10.59 3.10 -2.45
CA ALA A 197 -10.02 2.81 -1.14
C ALA A 197 -10.79 1.69 -0.44
N LYS A 198 -10.07 0.83 0.30
CA LYS A 198 -10.67 -0.24 1.11
C LYS A 198 -11.52 0.32 2.25
N SER A 199 -11.11 1.44 2.84
CA SER A 199 -11.85 2.14 3.89
C SER A 199 -12.01 3.61 3.52
N LYS A 200 -13.22 4.12 3.74
CA LYS A 200 -13.62 5.51 3.47
C LYS A 200 -14.27 6.05 4.72
N LEU A 201 -13.75 7.16 5.21
CA LEU A 201 -14.34 7.77 6.41
C LEU A 201 -14.46 9.28 6.30
N VAL A 202 -15.43 9.80 7.03
CA VAL A 202 -15.64 11.23 7.27
C VAL A 202 -15.50 11.49 8.76
N VAL A 203 -14.72 12.51 9.14
CA VAL A 203 -14.68 13.04 10.50
C VAL A 203 -15.34 14.40 10.47
N LEU A 204 -16.52 14.48 11.04
CA LEU A 204 -17.32 15.71 11.12
C LEU A 204 -17.13 16.37 12.47
N LEU A 205 -16.61 17.59 12.49
CA LEU A 205 -16.42 18.39 13.69
C LEU A 205 -17.31 19.64 13.61
N THR A 206 -18.19 19.82 14.58
CA THR A 206 -19.12 20.95 14.67
C THR A 206 -19.43 21.30 16.14
N ASP A 207 -19.85 22.51 16.38
CA ASP A 207 -20.27 23.01 17.69
C ASP A 207 -21.71 23.59 17.67
N GLY A 208 -22.40 23.42 16.53
CA GLY A 208 -23.72 24.03 16.32
C GLY A 208 -24.82 23.08 15.87
N ASP A 209 -26.05 23.58 15.89
CA ASP A 209 -27.21 22.89 15.37
C ASP A 209 -27.34 23.07 13.86
N ASN A 210 -27.89 22.06 13.19
CA ASN A 210 -28.13 22.16 11.74
C ASN A 210 -29.28 23.17 11.49
N ASN A 211 -28.93 24.40 11.10
CA ASN A 211 -29.87 25.50 10.85
C ASN A 211 -29.86 26.03 9.41
N SER A 212 -29.02 25.46 8.56
CA SER A 212 -28.80 25.90 7.18
C SER A 212 -28.58 24.72 6.22
N GLY A 213 -28.53 25.02 4.93
CA GLY A 213 -28.25 24.02 3.90
C GLY A 213 -29.51 23.46 3.25
N ARG A 214 -29.30 22.72 2.14
CA ARG A 214 -30.40 22.14 1.31
C ARG A 214 -30.64 20.66 1.57
N VAL A 215 -29.67 19.98 2.18
CA VAL A 215 -29.72 18.54 2.45
C VAL A 215 -29.87 18.33 3.96
N SER A 216 -30.85 17.51 4.35
CA SER A 216 -31.00 17.18 5.77
C SER A 216 -29.85 16.29 6.25
N PRO A 217 -29.43 16.37 7.53
CA PRO A 217 -28.41 15.49 8.09
C PRO A 217 -28.74 14.02 7.93
N ALA A 218 -29.98 13.59 8.14
CA ALA A 218 -30.45 12.22 7.99
C ALA A 218 -30.27 11.71 6.53
N THR A 219 -30.73 12.47 5.53
CA THR A 219 -30.57 12.12 4.13
C THR A 219 -29.09 12.02 3.71
N ALA A 220 -28.24 12.91 4.26
CA ALA A 220 -26.81 12.85 4.00
C ALA A 220 -26.15 11.60 4.64
N ALA A 221 -26.59 11.20 5.83
CA ALA A 221 -26.12 9.98 6.50
C ALA A 221 -26.55 8.70 5.74
N GLU A 222 -27.80 8.62 5.29
CA GLU A 222 -28.27 7.52 4.42
C GLU A 222 -27.43 7.40 3.13
N ALA A 223 -27.14 8.53 2.49
CA ALA A 223 -26.30 8.55 1.29
C ALA A 223 -24.86 8.10 1.59
N ALA A 224 -24.27 8.53 2.70
CA ALA A 224 -22.94 8.10 3.13
C ALA A 224 -22.90 6.59 3.40
N LYS A 225 -23.91 6.05 4.10
CA LYS A 225 -24.09 4.62 4.34
C LYS A 225 -24.18 3.82 3.04
N ALA A 226 -24.98 4.27 2.09
CA ALA A 226 -25.13 3.61 0.79
C ALA A 226 -23.82 3.57 -0.01
N LEU A 227 -22.91 4.51 0.23
CA LEU A 227 -21.56 4.57 -0.36
C LEU A 227 -20.51 3.80 0.45
N GLY A 228 -20.88 3.15 1.56
CA GLY A 228 -19.97 2.45 2.45
C GLY A 228 -19.01 3.39 3.19
N ILE A 229 -19.43 4.62 3.47
CA ILE A 229 -18.62 5.63 4.16
C ILE A 229 -19.00 5.64 5.63
N LYS A 230 -18.03 5.40 6.53
CA LYS A 230 -18.20 5.58 7.97
C LYS A 230 -18.12 7.06 8.33
N VAL A 231 -18.95 7.53 9.25
CA VAL A 231 -18.92 8.92 9.69
C VAL A 231 -18.72 8.97 11.19
N TYR A 232 -17.59 9.54 11.61
CA TYR A 232 -17.32 9.91 12.98
C TYR A 232 -17.78 11.35 13.21
N THR A 233 -18.57 11.58 14.23
CA THR A 233 -19.09 12.90 14.56
C THR A 233 -18.52 13.39 15.88
N ILE A 234 -18.01 14.61 15.90
CA ILE A 234 -17.40 15.24 17.07
C ILE A 234 -18.14 16.52 17.38
N GLY A 235 -18.88 16.53 18.49
CA GLY A 235 -19.47 17.74 19.04
C GLY A 235 -18.44 18.51 19.87
N SER A 236 -18.12 19.75 19.50
CA SER A 236 -17.08 20.56 20.11
C SER A 236 -17.70 21.66 20.99
N GLY A 237 -17.36 21.65 22.26
CA GLY A 237 -17.79 22.74 23.19
C GLY A 237 -17.85 22.30 24.64
N SER A 238 -17.53 23.23 25.53
CA SER A 238 -17.65 23.04 26.99
C SER A 238 -19.09 22.82 27.41
N ARG A 239 -19.28 22.30 28.62
CA ARG A 239 -20.66 22.25 29.18
C ARG A 239 -20.98 23.58 29.87
N GLY A 240 -22.15 24.12 29.56
CA GLY A 240 -22.67 25.35 30.18
C GLY A 240 -22.43 26.58 29.32
N ASN A 241 -21.73 27.59 29.85
CA ASN A 241 -21.48 28.83 29.12
C ASN A 241 -20.05 28.92 28.62
N ALA A 242 -19.87 29.46 27.42
CA ALA A 242 -18.56 29.71 26.82
C ALA A 242 -18.32 31.23 26.65
N PRO A 243 -17.07 31.70 26.88
CA PRO A 243 -16.70 33.07 26.61
C PRO A 243 -16.64 33.32 25.11
N TYR A 244 -17.43 34.28 24.65
CA TYR A 244 -17.51 34.64 23.23
C TYR A 244 -17.04 36.09 23.03
N PRO A 245 -16.07 36.33 22.12
CA PRO A 245 -15.55 37.67 21.85
C PRO A 245 -16.58 38.51 21.07
N VAL A 246 -16.93 39.68 21.59
CA VAL A 246 -17.82 40.67 20.97
C VAL A 246 -17.10 42.02 20.94
N GLY A 247 -17.16 42.71 19.81
CA GLY A 247 -16.64 44.06 19.72
C GLY A 247 -17.59 45.06 20.49
N ASP A 248 -17.02 45.90 21.34
CA ASP A 248 -17.74 47.00 21.92
C ASP A 248 -17.87 48.21 20.95
N ALA A 249 -18.62 49.24 21.31
CA ALA A 249 -18.80 50.45 20.53
C ALA A 249 -17.48 51.24 20.29
N PHE A 250 -16.40 50.91 20.99
CA PHE A 250 -15.08 51.54 20.90
C PHE A 250 -14.04 50.63 20.20
N GLY A 251 -14.52 49.51 19.62
CA GLY A 251 -13.63 48.56 18.91
C GLY A 251 -12.77 47.65 19.81
N ARG A 252 -13.08 47.62 21.13
CA ARG A 252 -12.37 46.71 22.07
C ARG A 252 -13.12 45.40 22.16
N THR A 253 -12.38 44.31 22.30
CA THR A 253 -12.94 42.96 22.51
C THR A 253 -13.45 42.82 23.92
N VAL A 254 -14.74 42.52 24.07
CA VAL A 254 -15.40 42.20 25.34
C VAL A 254 -15.93 40.78 25.26
N TYR A 255 -15.78 40.02 26.34
CA TYR A 255 -16.26 38.64 26.39
C TYR A 255 -17.64 38.55 26.99
N ARG A 256 -18.59 37.97 26.25
CA ARG A 256 -19.92 37.59 26.75
C ARG A 256 -19.96 36.08 26.98
N GLN A 257 -20.61 35.68 28.07
CA GLN A 257 -20.91 34.27 28.31
C GLN A 257 -22.17 33.92 27.49
N ILE A 258 -22.01 32.97 26.55
CA ILE A 258 -23.11 32.44 25.77
C ILE A 258 -23.36 30.97 26.13
N PRO A 259 -24.60 30.49 26.21
CA PRO A 259 -24.90 29.09 26.45
C PRO A 259 -24.39 28.27 25.29
N VAL A 260 -23.82 27.10 25.62
CA VAL A 260 -23.33 26.11 24.62
C VAL A 260 -24.42 25.04 24.53
N GLU A 261 -25.24 25.17 23.52
CA GLU A 261 -26.28 24.21 23.19
C GLU A 261 -26.08 23.77 21.74
N PHE A 262 -26.09 22.46 21.48
CA PHE A 262 -26.13 21.87 20.16
C PHE A 262 -26.81 20.50 20.21
N ASP A 263 -27.44 20.11 19.12
CA ASP A 263 -28.23 18.88 19.03
C ASP A 263 -27.30 17.65 18.90
N GLU A 264 -26.97 17.07 20.07
CA GLU A 264 -26.15 15.83 20.09
C GLU A 264 -26.88 14.64 19.44
N GLU A 265 -28.23 14.65 19.45
CA GLU A 265 -29.00 13.52 18.91
C GLU A 265 -28.86 13.40 17.39
N ILE A 266 -28.81 14.50 16.68
CA ILE A 266 -28.52 14.52 15.24
C ILE A 266 -27.12 13.93 14.96
N LEU A 267 -26.11 14.33 15.73
CA LEU A 267 -24.74 13.82 15.57
C LEU A 267 -24.63 12.33 15.88
N LYS A 268 -25.29 11.87 16.95
CA LYS A 268 -25.37 10.44 17.30
C LYS A 268 -26.09 9.63 16.22
N GLN A 269 -27.19 10.17 15.68
CA GLN A 269 -27.94 9.52 14.62
C GLN A 269 -27.09 9.34 13.36
N ILE A 270 -26.36 10.40 12.92
CA ILE A 270 -25.46 10.32 11.76
C ILE A 270 -24.41 9.22 11.96
N ALA A 271 -23.76 9.21 13.13
CA ALA A 271 -22.73 8.23 13.45
C ALA A 271 -23.30 6.80 13.47
N ALA A 272 -24.41 6.58 14.19
CA ALA A 272 -25.04 5.26 14.29
C ALA A 272 -25.51 4.72 12.93
N GLU A 273 -26.11 5.57 12.08
CA GLU A 273 -26.59 5.18 10.74
C GLU A 273 -25.46 4.72 9.83
N THR A 274 -24.27 5.30 9.93
CA THR A 274 -23.12 5.06 9.07
C THR A 274 -22.12 4.06 9.64
N GLY A 275 -22.38 3.52 10.85
CA GLY A 275 -21.47 2.58 11.53
C GLY A 275 -20.23 3.24 12.14
N GLY A 276 -20.23 4.56 12.34
CA GLY A 276 -19.22 5.29 13.08
C GLY A 276 -19.61 5.51 14.55
N SER A 277 -18.92 6.45 15.21
CA SER A 277 -19.15 6.79 16.61
C SER A 277 -19.30 8.30 16.82
N TYR A 278 -20.12 8.69 17.80
CA TYR A 278 -20.22 10.06 18.26
C TYR A 278 -19.29 10.31 19.45
N PHE A 279 -18.60 11.44 19.44
CA PHE A 279 -17.75 11.91 20.52
C PHE A 279 -18.10 13.33 20.92
N ARG A 280 -17.84 13.67 22.20
CA ARG A 280 -17.94 15.05 22.68
C ARG A 280 -16.58 15.55 23.16
N ALA A 281 -16.09 16.60 22.53
CA ALA A 281 -14.86 17.30 22.91
C ALA A 281 -15.20 18.54 23.74
N THR A 282 -14.81 18.55 25.00
CA THR A 282 -15.04 19.68 25.92
C THR A 282 -13.80 20.56 26.09
N ASP A 283 -12.66 20.10 25.66
CA ASP A 283 -11.36 20.78 25.71
C ASP A 283 -10.41 20.18 24.65
N THR A 284 -9.27 20.84 24.43
CA THR A 284 -8.27 20.42 23.41
C THR A 284 -7.68 19.04 23.67
N LYS A 285 -7.53 18.63 24.95
CA LYS A 285 -6.99 17.31 25.30
C LYS A 285 -8.00 16.19 25.00
N SER A 286 -9.29 16.44 25.26
CA SER A 286 -10.35 15.49 24.89
C SER A 286 -10.46 15.37 23.38
N LEU A 287 -10.37 16.48 22.65
CA LEU A 287 -10.37 16.48 21.19
C LEU A 287 -9.18 15.67 20.64
N GLN A 288 -7.97 15.83 21.18
CA GLN A 288 -6.80 15.03 20.78
C GLN A 288 -7.04 13.54 21.04
N ARG A 289 -7.53 13.15 22.21
CA ARG A 289 -7.82 11.74 22.54
C ARG A 289 -8.86 11.13 21.59
N ILE A 290 -9.87 11.90 21.19
CA ILE A 290 -10.89 11.44 20.23
C ILE A 290 -10.24 11.12 18.86
N PHE A 291 -9.36 11.99 18.38
CA PHE A 291 -8.64 11.74 17.13
C PHE A 291 -7.69 10.54 17.24
N ASP A 292 -7.03 10.36 18.38
CA ASP A 292 -6.20 9.18 18.65
C ASP A 292 -7.04 7.90 18.69
N GLU A 293 -8.25 7.92 19.27
CA GLU A 293 -9.18 6.80 19.28
C GLU A 293 -9.69 6.45 17.87
N ILE A 294 -10.05 7.44 17.06
CA ILE A 294 -10.43 7.24 15.65
C ILE A 294 -9.25 6.64 14.87
N ASP A 295 -8.03 7.06 15.17
CA ASP A 295 -6.82 6.52 14.57
C ASP A 295 -6.65 5.02 14.89
N GLU A 296 -6.83 4.62 16.14
CA GLU A 296 -6.76 3.23 16.57
C GLU A 296 -7.85 2.36 15.94
N LEU A 297 -9.10 2.85 15.89
CA LEU A 297 -10.23 2.11 15.32
C LEU A 297 -10.04 1.81 13.83
N GLU A 298 -9.43 2.72 13.08
CA GLU A 298 -9.27 2.59 11.62
C GLU A 298 -7.93 1.98 11.19
N LYS A 299 -6.90 1.95 12.05
CA LYS A 299 -5.61 1.28 11.77
C LYS A 299 -5.70 -0.24 11.77
N SER A 300 -6.69 -0.83 12.43
CA SER A 300 -6.82 -2.28 12.60
C SER A 300 -7.13 -3.04 11.31
N GLU A 301 -7.45 -2.38 10.20
CA GLU A 301 -7.82 -3.02 8.93
C GLU A 301 -6.73 -2.98 7.84
N VAL A 302 -5.53 -2.44 8.13
CA VAL A 302 -4.45 -2.38 7.13
C VAL A 302 -3.71 -3.71 7.02
N GLU A 303 -4.12 -4.52 6.07
CA GLU A 303 -3.46 -5.78 5.73
C GLU A 303 -2.16 -5.51 4.95
N ILE A 304 -1.01 -5.87 5.52
CA ILE A 304 0.29 -5.77 4.86
C ILE A 304 0.40 -6.89 3.82
N GLN A 305 0.11 -6.61 2.57
CA GLN A 305 0.40 -7.53 1.48
C GLN A 305 1.89 -7.48 1.12
N LYS A 306 2.63 -8.51 1.52
CA LYS A 306 4.01 -8.73 1.07
C LYS A 306 3.96 -9.30 -0.34
N VAL A 307 4.22 -8.50 -1.36
CA VAL A 307 4.38 -8.98 -2.73
C VAL A 307 5.86 -9.31 -2.96
N ALA A 308 6.18 -10.59 -3.05
CA ALA A 308 7.50 -11.05 -3.45
C ALA A 308 7.59 -11.04 -4.99
N GLN A 309 8.44 -10.21 -5.55
CA GLN A 309 8.78 -10.27 -6.97
C GLN A 309 10.01 -11.17 -7.16
N TYR A 310 9.85 -12.20 -8.01
CA TYR A 310 10.93 -13.11 -8.38
C TYR A 310 11.40 -12.81 -9.80
N LYS A 311 12.71 -12.69 -9.99
CA LYS A 311 13.33 -12.57 -11.30
C LYS A 311 13.82 -13.96 -11.73
N ASP A 312 13.29 -14.47 -12.83
CA ASP A 312 13.69 -15.76 -13.40
C ASP A 312 15.08 -15.69 -14.00
N LEU A 313 15.96 -16.60 -13.61
CA LEU A 313 17.32 -16.75 -14.15
C LEU A 313 17.44 -17.92 -15.14
N PHE A 314 16.39 -18.71 -15.33
CA PHE A 314 16.40 -19.89 -16.19
C PHE A 314 16.87 -19.63 -17.63
N PRO A 315 16.64 -18.46 -18.29
CA PRO A 315 17.08 -18.24 -19.67
C PRO A 315 18.60 -18.36 -19.85
N TRP A 316 19.36 -17.94 -18.84
CA TRP A 316 20.83 -18.07 -18.86
C TRP A 316 21.29 -19.52 -18.81
N PHE A 317 20.64 -20.35 -18.00
CA PHE A 317 20.92 -21.76 -17.91
C PHE A 317 20.54 -22.51 -19.21
N VAL A 318 19.44 -22.15 -19.83
CA VAL A 318 19.03 -22.66 -21.16
C VAL A 318 20.05 -22.28 -22.21
N LEU A 319 20.52 -21.03 -22.24
CA LEU A 319 21.51 -20.58 -23.22
C LEU A 319 22.79 -21.34 -23.10
N VAL A 320 23.33 -21.50 -21.89
CA VAL A 320 24.58 -22.26 -21.66
C VAL A 320 24.39 -23.72 -22.07
N GLY A 321 23.30 -24.37 -21.69
CA GLY A 321 22.99 -25.75 -22.08
C GLY A 321 22.87 -25.91 -23.59
N ALA A 322 22.21 -24.99 -24.28
CA ALA A 322 22.09 -25.02 -25.74
C ALA A 322 23.41 -24.81 -26.45
N VAL A 323 24.27 -23.89 -25.98
CA VAL A 323 25.62 -23.68 -26.53
C VAL A 323 26.50 -24.92 -26.36
N LEU A 324 26.44 -25.57 -25.20
CA LEU A 324 27.17 -26.81 -24.96
C LEU A 324 26.71 -27.96 -25.86
N LEU A 325 25.42 -28.12 -26.11
CA LEU A 325 24.87 -29.10 -27.06
C LEU A 325 25.29 -28.79 -28.50
N ALA A 326 25.23 -27.53 -28.90
CA ALA A 326 25.70 -27.12 -30.23
C ALA A 326 27.19 -27.38 -30.39
N ALA A 327 28.01 -27.10 -29.38
CA ALA A 327 29.44 -27.37 -29.40
C ALA A 327 29.73 -28.88 -29.49
N GLU A 328 28.98 -29.70 -28.72
CA GLU A 328 29.11 -31.17 -28.78
C GLU A 328 28.80 -31.69 -30.18
N THR A 329 27.67 -31.27 -30.77
CA THR A 329 27.26 -31.72 -32.12
C THR A 329 28.24 -31.27 -33.20
N VAL A 330 28.70 -30.01 -33.17
CA VAL A 330 29.67 -29.48 -34.13
C VAL A 330 31.00 -30.20 -34.00
N LEU A 331 31.58 -30.35 -32.81
CA LEU A 331 32.84 -31.04 -32.59
C LEU A 331 32.75 -32.52 -32.95
N GLY A 332 31.65 -33.18 -32.64
CA GLY A 332 31.39 -34.58 -32.96
C GLY A 332 31.28 -34.87 -34.46
N GLN A 333 30.73 -33.90 -35.22
CA GLN A 333 30.56 -34.07 -36.67
C GLN A 333 31.72 -33.52 -37.51
N THR A 334 32.54 -32.63 -36.97
CA THR A 334 33.66 -32.00 -37.71
C THR A 334 34.99 -32.57 -37.31
N ILE A 335 35.50 -32.20 -36.11
CA ILE A 335 36.88 -32.48 -35.69
C ILE A 335 37.07 -33.92 -35.22
N TRP A 336 36.07 -34.46 -34.52
CA TRP A 336 36.14 -35.82 -33.93
C TRP A 336 35.08 -36.73 -34.54
N ARG A 337 34.91 -36.61 -35.86
CA ARG A 337 33.98 -37.45 -36.64
C ARG A 337 34.35 -38.91 -36.45
N ARG A 338 33.45 -39.69 -35.85
CA ARG A 338 33.58 -41.15 -35.79
C ARG A 338 33.26 -41.70 -37.14
N LEU A 339 34.26 -42.18 -37.88
CA LEU A 339 33.99 -43.02 -39.04
C LEU A 339 33.32 -44.30 -38.53
N PRO A 340 32.30 -44.84 -39.22
CA PRO A 340 31.55 -46.01 -38.82
C PRO A 340 32.45 -47.26 -38.77
#